data_e2ae35c07533fe48a3b3862a7d0fe4ef
#
_entry.id   e2ae35c07533fe48a3b3862a7d0fe4ef
#
_cell.length_a   1.000
_cell.length_b   1.000
_cell.length_c   1.000
_cell.angle_alpha   90.00
_cell.angle_beta   90.00
_cell.angle_gamma   90.00
#
_symmetry.space_group_name_H-M   'P 1'
#
loop_
_entity.id
_entity.type
_entity.pdbx_description
1 polymer ?
#
loop_
_entity_poly.entity_id
_entity_poly.type
_entity_poly.pdbx_seq_one_letter_code
_entity_poly.pdbx_strand_id
1 'polypeptide(L)'
;MKKIFLTVIALTTLCLSAAAFNEKEINVYSKSMDKEVPVTVITPDSYDDKAEFPVIYLLHGYSDNHKGWAKKGVVGQLSDLYDIVMVLPDGGFDSWYFDSTFTPEYQYETFVSSELVTYIDSNYKTIKDRAARAITGLSMGGHGAMVLAIRHQDIFGNAGSTSGGVDIRPFPENWNIATRIGSYQEHPENWENNSVINLTHLLKPDSLNIIFDCGSEDFFYEVNCNLHAKLLKEGIPHEFYSRPGSHNWTYWLNSIKYQVLFFSDCFAKALAKE
;
A
#
# COMPACT_ATOMS: atom_id res chain seq x y z
N MET A 1 -18.84 72.47 -0.80
CA MET A 1 -17.89 71.54 -0.20
C MET A 1 -18.29 70.13 -0.52
N LYS A 2 -17.59 69.47 -1.49
CA LYS A 2 -17.86 68.09 -1.87
C LYS A 2 -17.03 67.19 -0.97
N LYS A 3 -17.67 66.32 -0.20
CA LYS A 3 -17.00 65.28 0.59
C LYS A 3 -16.68 64.09 -0.33
N ILE A 4 -15.40 63.81 -0.50
CA ILE A 4 -14.90 62.65 -1.21
C ILE A 4 -14.85 61.50 -0.17
N PHE A 5 -15.69 60.48 -0.36
CA PHE A 5 -15.60 59.19 0.38
C PHE A 5 -14.53 58.32 -0.27
N LEU A 6 -13.43 58.10 0.42
CA LEU A 6 -12.42 57.11 0.01
C LEU A 6 -12.83 55.75 0.53
N THR A 7 -13.29 54.89 -0.39
CA THR A 7 -13.56 53.46 -0.03
C THR A 7 -12.25 52.71 -0.13
N VAL A 8 -11.72 52.32 1.01
CA VAL A 8 -10.58 51.42 1.08
C VAL A 8 -11.06 49.95 0.89
N ILE A 9 -10.78 49.40 -0.29
CA ILE A 9 -11.02 47.97 -0.54
C ILE A 9 -9.82 47.22 0.06
N ALA A 10 -10.02 46.58 1.18
CA ALA A 10 -9.06 45.62 1.74
C ALA A 10 -9.07 44.37 0.88
N LEU A 11 -8.07 44.17 0.05
CA LEU A 11 -7.80 42.92 -0.67
C LEU A 11 -7.26 41.92 0.34
N THR A 12 -8.08 41.06 0.90
CA THR A 12 -7.62 39.86 1.63
C THR A 12 -7.09 38.86 0.61
N THR A 13 -5.79 38.82 0.44
CA THR A 13 -5.11 37.71 -0.26
C THR A 13 -5.31 36.46 0.61
N LEU A 14 -6.22 35.59 0.18
CA LEU A 14 -6.32 34.24 0.67
C LEU A 14 -5.07 33.52 0.14
N CYS A 15 -4.00 33.41 0.95
CA CYS A 15 -2.93 32.47 0.68
C CYS A 15 -3.52 31.08 0.82
N LEU A 16 -3.95 30.47 -0.29
CA LEU A 16 -4.05 29.04 -0.40
C LEU A 16 -2.62 28.52 -0.25
N SER A 17 -2.25 28.04 0.92
CA SER A 17 -1.09 27.17 1.06
C SER A 17 -1.37 25.95 0.18
N ALA A 18 -0.71 25.88 -0.97
CA ALA A 18 -0.65 24.62 -1.70
C ALA A 18 -0.05 23.59 -0.73
N ALA A 19 -0.68 22.44 -0.59
CA ALA A 19 -0.12 21.31 0.13
C ALA A 19 1.30 21.10 -0.40
N ALA A 20 2.29 21.18 0.48
CA ALA A 20 3.70 21.25 0.11
C ALA A 20 4.44 19.98 0.52
N PHE A 21 3.80 18.80 0.40
CA PHE A 21 4.49 17.53 0.53
C PHE A 21 5.73 17.50 -0.38
N ASN A 22 6.76 16.82 0.05
CA ASN A 22 7.97 16.65 -0.75
C ASN A 22 7.98 15.25 -1.38
N GLU A 23 8.11 15.17 -2.70
CA GLU A 23 8.23 13.94 -3.47
C GLU A 23 9.67 13.78 -3.97
N LYS A 24 10.29 12.65 -3.64
CA LYS A 24 11.66 12.35 -4.04
C LYS A 24 11.75 10.95 -4.65
N GLU A 25 12.33 10.86 -5.83
CA GLU A 25 12.74 9.59 -6.42
C GLU A 25 14.13 9.22 -5.92
N ILE A 26 14.27 7.96 -5.48
CA ILE A 26 15.54 7.36 -5.04
C ILE A 26 15.73 6.01 -5.71
N ASN A 27 16.96 5.51 -5.71
CA ASN A 27 17.24 4.12 -6.04
C ASN A 27 17.72 3.41 -4.78
N VAL A 28 17.15 2.24 -4.53
CA VAL A 28 17.53 1.37 -3.41
C VAL A 28 18.13 0.09 -3.98
N TYR A 29 19.40 -0.16 -3.64
CA TYR A 29 20.06 -1.37 -4.09
C TYR A 29 19.46 -2.59 -3.40
N SER A 30 18.94 -3.50 -4.19
CA SER A 30 18.49 -4.82 -3.74
C SER A 30 19.63 -5.82 -3.85
N LYS A 31 20.09 -6.31 -2.71
CA LYS A 31 21.13 -7.34 -2.66
C LYS A 31 20.61 -8.68 -3.16
N SER A 32 19.35 -9.00 -2.86
CA SER A 32 18.72 -10.25 -3.27
C SER A 32 18.51 -10.37 -4.79
N MET A 33 18.35 -9.21 -5.47
CA MET A 33 18.15 -9.15 -6.92
C MET A 33 19.37 -8.62 -7.69
N ASP A 34 20.43 -8.19 -7.00
CA ASP A 34 21.64 -7.57 -7.55
C ASP A 34 21.33 -6.41 -8.54
N LYS A 35 20.43 -5.51 -8.12
CA LYS A 35 20.03 -4.36 -8.95
C LYS A 35 19.54 -3.17 -8.11
N GLU A 36 19.60 -1.98 -8.72
CA GLU A 36 18.93 -0.80 -8.20
C GLU A 36 17.43 -0.87 -8.49
N VAL A 37 16.61 -0.64 -7.47
CA VAL A 37 15.14 -0.59 -7.59
C VAL A 37 14.68 0.85 -7.33
N PRO A 38 13.99 1.47 -8.29
CA PRO A 38 13.44 2.82 -8.10
C PRO A 38 12.34 2.84 -7.04
N VAL A 39 12.33 3.88 -6.23
CA VAL A 39 11.33 4.11 -5.18
C VAL A 39 10.96 5.58 -5.16
N THR A 40 9.68 5.91 -5.12
CA THR A 40 9.22 7.26 -4.79
C THR A 40 8.94 7.33 -3.30
N VAL A 41 9.53 8.30 -2.61
CA VAL A 41 9.23 8.60 -1.21
C VAL A 41 8.56 9.96 -1.14
N ILE A 42 7.42 10.01 -0.46
CA ILE A 42 6.67 11.24 -0.22
C ILE A 42 6.71 11.51 1.28
N THR A 43 7.17 12.69 1.65
CA THR A 43 7.20 13.17 3.04
C THR A 43 6.24 14.35 3.20
N PRO A 44 5.53 14.44 4.34
CA PRO A 44 4.61 15.55 4.60
C PRO A 44 5.36 16.88 4.76
N ASP A 45 4.65 17.99 4.60
CA ASP A 45 5.20 19.36 4.79
C ASP A 45 5.81 19.53 6.20
N SER A 46 5.22 18.91 7.20
CA SER A 46 5.70 18.90 8.59
C SER A 46 6.97 18.07 8.83
N TYR A 47 7.59 17.49 7.78
CA TYR A 47 8.65 16.49 7.94
C TYR A 47 9.87 16.98 8.73
N ASP A 48 10.22 18.24 8.59
CA ASP A 48 11.37 18.82 9.33
C ASP A 48 11.00 19.18 10.78
N ASP A 49 9.72 19.37 11.07
CA ASP A 49 9.21 19.83 12.37
C ASP A 49 9.06 18.73 13.41
N LYS A 50 9.00 17.46 12.98
CA LYS A 50 8.79 16.29 13.85
C LYS A 50 9.99 15.36 13.86
N ALA A 51 10.14 14.60 14.93
CA ALA A 51 11.23 13.64 15.10
C ALA A 51 11.05 12.38 14.25
N GLU A 52 9.84 11.82 14.24
CA GLU A 52 9.52 10.55 13.58
C GLU A 52 8.07 10.52 13.06
N PHE A 53 7.82 9.68 12.06
CA PHE A 53 6.55 9.56 11.37
C PHE A 53 6.14 8.10 11.20
N PRO A 54 4.84 7.76 11.25
CA PRO A 54 4.34 6.49 10.72
C PRO A 54 4.64 6.38 9.22
N VAL A 55 4.67 5.14 8.70
CA VAL A 55 4.99 4.89 7.31
C VAL A 55 4.00 3.93 6.64
N ILE A 56 3.60 4.24 5.41
CA ILE A 56 2.80 3.35 4.56
C ILE A 56 3.62 2.99 3.32
N TYR A 57 3.80 1.68 3.09
CA TYR A 57 4.31 1.13 1.85
C TYR A 57 3.14 0.92 0.90
N LEU A 58 3.16 1.61 -0.26
CA LEU A 58 2.04 1.65 -1.21
C LEU A 58 2.43 1.02 -2.54
N LEU A 59 1.93 -0.17 -2.78
CA LEU A 59 2.32 -1.03 -3.90
C LEU A 59 1.46 -0.77 -5.14
N HIS A 60 2.11 -0.71 -6.31
CA HIS A 60 1.43 -0.54 -7.60
C HIS A 60 0.90 -1.87 -8.17
N GLY A 61 0.03 -1.77 -9.19
CA GLY A 61 -0.54 -2.92 -9.89
C GLY A 61 0.33 -3.45 -11.04
N TYR A 62 -0.13 -4.52 -11.67
CA TYR A 62 0.47 -5.09 -12.87
C TYR A 62 0.72 -4.04 -13.94
N SER A 63 1.89 -4.10 -14.58
CA SER A 63 2.34 -3.19 -15.65
C SER A 63 2.53 -1.71 -15.29
N ASP A 64 2.45 -1.35 -14.01
CA ASP A 64 2.71 -0.01 -13.51
C ASP A 64 4.13 0.07 -12.88
N ASN A 65 4.43 1.12 -12.11
CA ASN A 65 5.71 1.35 -11.47
C ASN A 65 5.56 2.30 -10.25
N HIS A 66 6.68 2.62 -9.58
CA HIS A 66 6.76 3.52 -8.42
C HIS A 66 6.10 4.90 -8.59
N LYS A 67 5.86 5.36 -9.83
CA LYS A 67 5.24 6.67 -10.13
C LYS A 67 3.72 6.62 -10.28
N GLY A 68 3.14 5.42 -10.42
CA GLY A 68 1.72 5.27 -10.74
C GLY A 68 0.80 5.98 -9.76
N TRP A 69 1.00 5.74 -8.47
CA TRP A 69 0.28 6.41 -7.40
C TRP A 69 0.67 7.90 -7.24
N ALA A 70 1.97 8.23 -7.30
CA ALA A 70 2.47 9.59 -7.11
C ALA A 70 1.88 10.57 -8.12
N LYS A 71 1.86 10.23 -9.40
CA LYS A 71 1.29 11.04 -10.50
C LYS A 71 -0.18 11.40 -10.32
N LYS A 72 -0.90 10.78 -9.40
CA LYS A 72 -2.32 11.07 -9.14
C LYS A 72 -2.52 12.19 -8.12
N GLY A 73 -1.46 12.60 -7.39
CA GLY A 73 -1.48 13.70 -6.44
C GLY A 73 -2.20 13.44 -5.11
N VAL A 74 -3.15 12.49 -5.07
CA VAL A 74 -3.94 12.21 -3.86
C VAL A 74 -3.07 11.68 -2.72
N VAL A 75 -2.03 10.90 -3.04
CA VAL A 75 -1.15 10.28 -2.03
C VAL A 75 -0.34 11.32 -1.28
N GLY A 76 0.18 12.34 -1.98
CA GLY A 76 0.88 13.45 -1.35
C GLY A 76 -0.03 14.27 -0.44
N GLN A 77 -1.27 14.57 -0.87
CA GLN A 77 -2.26 15.23 -0.03
C GLN A 77 -2.61 14.44 1.23
N LEU A 78 -2.67 13.10 1.13
CA LEU A 78 -2.91 12.23 2.29
C LEU A 78 -1.69 12.15 3.21
N SER A 79 -0.47 12.20 2.66
CA SER A 79 0.77 12.33 3.43
C SER A 79 0.73 13.57 4.33
N ASP A 80 0.41 14.75 3.76
CA ASP A 80 0.28 16.00 4.51
C ASP A 80 -0.85 15.96 5.54
N LEU A 81 -2.02 15.46 5.13
CA LEU A 81 -3.23 15.49 5.98
C LEU A 81 -3.07 14.65 7.26
N TYR A 82 -2.33 13.54 7.18
CA TYR A 82 -2.20 12.58 8.27
C TYR A 82 -0.78 12.51 8.87
N ASP A 83 0.15 13.35 8.39
CA ASP A 83 1.55 13.30 8.84
C ASP A 83 2.19 11.90 8.68
N ILE A 84 2.08 11.31 7.49
CA ILE A 84 2.53 9.94 7.20
C ILE A 84 3.55 9.96 6.06
N VAL A 85 4.67 9.28 6.22
CA VAL A 85 5.60 9.01 5.12
C VAL A 85 5.02 7.93 4.21
N MET A 86 4.99 8.18 2.89
CA MET A 86 4.55 7.22 1.90
C MET A 86 5.74 6.70 1.10
N VAL A 87 5.87 5.39 0.99
CA VAL A 87 6.97 4.71 0.28
C VAL A 87 6.37 3.89 -0.87
N LEU A 88 6.69 4.26 -2.09
CA LEU A 88 6.12 3.70 -3.32
C LEU A 88 7.24 2.98 -4.11
N PRO A 89 7.51 1.70 -3.84
CA PRO A 89 8.54 0.97 -4.57
C PRO A 89 8.09 0.59 -6.00
N ASP A 90 9.06 0.48 -6.91
CA ASP A 90 8.88 -0.28 -8.13
C ASP A 90 8.82 -1.77 -7.77
N GLY A 91 7.71 -2.42 -8.06
CA GLY A 91 7.49 -3.85 -7.86
C GLY A 91 7.74 -4.68 -9.12
N GLY A 92 8.35 -4.07 -10.16
CA GLY A 92 8.49 -4.69 -11.48
C GLY A 92 7.16 -4.83 -12.21
N PHE A 93 7.24 -5.18 -13.49
CA PHE A 93 6.07 -5.22 -14.38
C PHE A 93 5.00 -6.23 -13.94
N ASP A 94 5.42 -7.41 -13.44
CA ASP A 94 4.58 -8.58 -13.22
C ASP A 94 5.11 -9.49 -12.08
N SER A 95 5.76 -8.89 -11.06
CA SER A 95 6.37 -9.66 -9.98
C SER A 95 5.38 -10.32 -9.04
N TRP A 96 4.17 -9.77 -8.93
CA TRP A 96 3.18 -10.12 -7.89
C TRP A 96 3.75 -10.03 -6.48
N TYR A 97 4.92 -9.36 -6.36
CA TYR A 97 5.70 -9.23 -5.13
C TYR A 97 6.15 -10.57 -4.53
N PHE A 98 6.35 -11.58 -5.40
CA PHE A 98 6.90 -12.87 -5.01
C PHE A 98 8.43 -12.85 -4.91
N ASP A 99 8.98 -13.77 -4.13
CA ASP A 99 10.33 -14.28 -4.32
C ASP A 99 10.24 -15.47 -5.29
N SER A 100 10.59 -15.22 -6.54
CA SER A 100 10.43 -16.20 -7.60
C SER A 100 11.55 -17.24 -7.57
N THR A 101 11.17 -18.52 -7.56
CA THR A 101 12.12 -19.63 -7.78
C THR A 101 12.40 -19.90 -9.25
N PHE A 102 11.60 -19.33 -10.15
CA PHE A 102 11.72 -19.48 -11.62
C PHE A 102 12.49 -18.32 -12.25
N THR A 103 12.56 -17.18 -11.61
CA THR A 103 13.20 -15.97 -12.10
C THR A 103 13.99 -15.32 -10.95
N PRO A 104 15.26 -15.71 -10.73
CA PRO A 104 16.06 -15.30 -9.56
C PRO A 104 16.20 -13.78 -9.37
N GLU A 105 16.10 -12.99 -10.45
CA GLU A 105 16.13 -11.53 -10.43
C GLU A 105 14.79 -10.89 -9.95
N TYR A 106 13.82 -11.72 -9.54
CA TYR A 106 12.54 -11.29 -8.95
C TYR A 106 12.41 -11.81 -7.53
N GLN A 107 13.03 -11.08 -6.58
CA GLN A 107 12.96 -11.37 -5.14
C GLN A 107 12.27 -10.19 -4.42
N TYR A 108 11.04 -9.92 -4.82
CA TYR A 108 10.33 -8.72 -4.37
C TYR A 108 9.70 -8.85 -2.98
N GLU A 109 9.41 -10.06 -2.49
CA GLU A 109 9.03 -10.29 -1.09
C GLU A 109 10.19 -9.89 -0.16
N THR A 110 11.39 -10.41 -0.41
CA THR A 110 12.62 -10.06 0.34
C THR A 110 12.93 -8.56 0.22
N PHE A 111 12.84 -8.01 -1.00
CA PHE A 111 13.12 -6.60 -1.22
C PHE A 111 12.20 -5.71 -0.38
N VAL A 112 10.88 -5.86 -0.50
CA VAL A 112 9.91 -4.96 0.14
C VAL A 112 9.86 -5.14 1.65
N SER A 113 9.87 -6.40 2.14
CA SER A 113 9.69 -6.68 3.57
C SER A 113 10.98 -6.56 4.40
N SER A 114 12.15 -6.58 3.77
CA SER A 114 13.43 -6.55 4.49
C SER A 114 14.36 -5.44 4.02
N GLU A 115 14.79 -5.48 2.75
CA GLU A 115 15.83 -4.56 2.25
C GLU A 115 15.33 -3.11 2.22
N LEU A 116 14.14 -2.88 1.67
CA LEU A 116 13.53 -1.55 1.58
C LEU A 116 13.14 -1.01 2.96
N VAL A 117 12.55 -1.82 3.83
CA VAL A 117 12.21 -1.40 5.20
C VAL A 117 13.48 -0.96 5.94
N THR A 118 14.55 -1.76 5.87
CA THR A 118 15.85 -1.43 6.49
C THR A 118 16.42 -0.12 5.94
N TYR A 119 16.35 0.08 4.62
CA TYR A 119 16.82 1.31 3.99
C TYR A 119 16.02 2.53 4.45
N ILE A 120 14.70 2.44 4.43
CA ILE A 120 13.80 3.55 4.82
C ILE A 120 14.00 3.91 6.29
N ASP A 121 14.02 2.93 7.18
CA ASP A 121 14.23 3.15 8.62
C ASP A 121 15.62 3.72 8.95
N SER A 122 16.58 3.56 8.05
CA SER A 122 17.95 4.09 8.23
C SER A 122 18.13 5.49 7.66
N ASN A 123 17.33 5.90 6.68
CA ASN A 123 17.52 7.12 5.91
C ASN A 123 16.41 8.16 6.06
N TYR A 124 15.27 7.77 6.65
CA TYR A 124 14.11 8.63 6.85
C TYR A 124 13.68 8.62 8.33
N LYS A 125 13.00 9.67 8.75
CA LYS A 125 12.46 9.81 10.11
C LYS A 125 11.19 8.95 10.27
N THR A 126 11.34 7.63 10.25
CA THR A 126 10.23 6.68 10.42
C THR A 126 10.26 6.03 11.79
N ILE A 127 9.07 5.85 12.40
CA ILE A 127 8.91 5.06 13.63
C ILE A 127 9.20 3.60 13.31
N LYS A 128 10.25 3.04 13.95
CA LYS A 128 10.76 1.69 13.69
C LYS A 128 9.97 0.60 14.41
N ASP A 129 8.67 0.79 14.50
CA ASP A 129 7.74 -0.15 15.11
C ASP A 129 6.72 -0.65 14.07
N ARG A 130 6.43 -1.94 14.11
CA ARG A 130 5.43 -2.55 13.24
C ARG A 130 4.04 -1.91 13.39
N ALA A 131 3.70 -1.45 14.60
CA ALA A 131 2.40 -0.85 14.89
C ALA A 131 2.20 0.50 14.17
N ALA A 132 3.32 1.20 13.85
CA ALA A 132 3.34 2.43 13.06
C ALA A 132 3.71 2.20 11.59
N ARG A 133 3.70 0.94 11.11
CA ARG A 133 4.03 0.56 9.73
C ARG A 133 2.86 -0.16 9.08
N ALA A 134 2.42 0.36 7.94
CA ALA A 134 1.38 -0.25 7.10
C ALA A 134 1.93 -0.61 5.72
N ILE A 135 1.27 -1.58 5.08
CA ILE A 135 1.47 -1.92 3.68
C ILE A 135 0.12 -2.08 3.00
N THR A 136 -0.04 -1.48 1.84
CA THR A 136 -1.26 -1.58 1.03
C THR A 136 -0.93 -1.43 -0.46
N GLY A 137 -1.93 -1.62 -1.32
CA GLY A 137 -1.75 -1.45 -2.75
C GLY A 137 -2.99 -1.76 -3.55
N LEU A 138 -2.89 -1.60 -4.87
CA LEU A 138 -3.97 -1.93 -5.81
C LEU A 138 -3.65 -3.19 -6.61
N SER A 139 -4.68 -4.00 -6.93
CA SER A 139 -4.57 -5.13 -7.86
C SER A 139 -3.43 -6.11 -7.47
N MET A 140 -2.41 -6.29 -8.31
CA MET A 140 -1.17 -7.02 -8.00
C MET A 140 -0.55 -6.51 -6.68
N GLY A 141 -0.52 -5.19 -6.46
CA GLY A 141 -0.01 -4.59 -5.24
C GLY A 141 -0.89 -4.86 -4.02
N GLY A 142 -2.21 -4.94 -4.19
CA GLY A 142 -3.13 -5.33 -3.12
C GLY A 142 -2.95 -6.80 -2.70
N HIS A 143 -2.71 -7.69 -3.68
CA HIS A 143 -2.28 -9.05 -3.43
C HIS A 143 -0.96 -9.08 -2.64
N GLY A 144 0.09 -8.43 -3.18
CA GLY A 144 1.41 -8.39 -2.57
C GLY A 144 1.37 -7.85 -1.15
N ALA A 145 0.67 -6.74 -0.91
CA ALA A 145 0.54 -6.14 0.41
C ALA A 145 -0.03 -7.12 1.45
N MET A 146 -1.08 -7.84 1.09
CA MET A 146 -1.70 -8.83 1.99
C MET A 146 -0.79 -10.05 2.23
N VAL A 147 -0.16 -10.59 1.18
CA VAL A 147 0.78 -11.72 1.33
C VAL A 147 1.94 -11.33 2.23
N LEU A 148 2.57 -10.18 1.95
CA LEU A 148 3.73 -9.70 2.70
C LEU A 148 3.38 -9.42 4.17
N ALA A 149 2.26 -8.75 4.43
CA ALA A 149 1.85 -8.48 5.80
C ALA A 149 1.52 -9.75 6.60
N ILE A 150 0.86 -10.74 5.98
CA ILE A 150 0.54 -12.00 6.65
C ILE A 150 1.79 -12.81 6.96
N ARG A 151 2.79 -12.82 6.07
CA ARG A 151 4.03 -13.55 6.28
C ARG A 151 5.00 -12.84 7.22
N HIS A 152 5.02 -11.51 7.18
CA HIS A 152 5.94 -10.65 7.92
C HIS A 152 5.21 -9.81 8.98
N GLN A 153 4.42 -10.46 9.84
CA GLN A 153 3.67 -9.82 10.92
C GLN A 153 4.58 -9.15 11.97
N ASP A 154 5.85 -9.50 12.03
CA ASP A 154 6.88 -8.84 12.83
C ASP A 154 7.33 -7.50 12.23
N ILE A 155 7.11 -7.29 10.94
CA ILE A 155 7.48 -6.06 10.20
C ILE A 155 6.29 -5.12 10.04
N PHE A 156 5.13 -5.65 9.63
CA PHE A 156 3.93 -4.87 9.37
C PHE A 156 2.86 -5.16 10.42
N GLY A 157 2.32 -4.11 11.05
CA GLY A 157 1.19 -4.20 11.97
C GLY A 157 -0.15 -3.89 11.32
N ASN A 158 -0.13 -3.35 10.08
CA ASN A 158 -1.33 -2.89 9.39
C ASN A 158 -1.24 -3.27 7.91
N ALA A 159 -2.32 -3.86 7.38
CA ALA A 159 -2.40 -4.33 6.00
C ALA A 159 -3.65 -3.82 5.29
N GLY A 160 -3.50 -3.46 4.01
CA GLY A 160 -4.60 -3.09 3.16
C GLY A 160 -4.54 -3.70 1.76
N SER A 161 -5.68 -3.69 1.09
CA SER A 161 -5.79 -4.11 -0.31
C SER A 161 -6.97 -3.41 -0.98
N THR A 162 -6.77 -2.81 -2.14
CA THR A 162 -7.87 -2.37 -2.99
C THR A 162 -7.89 -3.15 -4.29
N SER A 163 -9.03 -3.76 -4.62
CA SER A 163 -9.17 -4.60 -5.82
C SER A 163 -8.07 -5.65 -5.94
N GLY A 164 -7.61 -6.24 -4.83
CA GLY A 164 -6.49 -7.16 -4.82
C GLY A 164 -6.83 -8.54 -5.41
N GLY A 165 -5.87 -9.17 -6.08
CA GLY A 165 -5.96 -10.56 -6.53
C GLY A 165 -5.77 -11.54 -5.37
N VAL A 166 -6.62 -11.46 -4.34
CA VAL A 166 -6.46 -12.19 -3.06
C VAL A 166 -6.61 -13.71 -3.17
N ASP A 167 -7.12 -14.20 -4.28
CA ASP A 167 -7.03 -15.59 -4.73
C ASP A 167 -6.63 -15.59 -6.20
N ILE A 168 -5.41 -16.05 -6.51
CA ILE A 168 -4.88 -16.04 -7.88
C ILE A 168 -5.21 -17.31 -8.66
N ARG A 169 -5.65 -18.39 -7.99
CA ARG A 169 -5.89 -19.72 -8.58
C ARG A 169 -6.96 -19.75 -9.69
N PRO A 170 -8.03 -18.91 -9.64
CA PRO A 170 -8.99 -18.82 -10.74
C PRO A 170 -8.45 -18.21 -12.03
N PHE A 171 -7.22 -17.67 -12.01
CA PHE A 171 -6.63 -16.87 -13.11
C PHE A 171 -5.30 -17.43 -13.61
N PRO A 172 -5.17 -18.75 -13.91
CA PRO A 172 -3.87 -19.40 -14.15
C PRO A 172 -3.14 -18.90 -15.40
N GLU A 173 -3.86 -18.34 -16.36
CA GLU A 173 -3.29 -17.85 -17.63
C GLU A 173 -3.10 -16.32 -17.66
N ASN A 174 -3.38 -15.63 -16.53
CA ASN A 174 -3.42 -14.17 -16.50
C ASN A 174 -2.14 -13.56 -15.91
N TRP A 175 -1.83 -12.34 -16.35
CA TRP A 175 -0.86 -11.41 -15.77
C TRP A 175 0.53 -12.01 -15.49
N ASN A 176 0.96 -12.95 -16.31
CA ASN A 176 2.28 -13.60 -16.24
C ASN A 176 2.58 -14.29 -14.88
N ILE A 177 1.58 -14.60 -14.06
CA ILE A 177 1.78 -15.23 -12.75
C ILE A 177 2.60 -16.52 -12.90
N ALA A 178 2.24 -17.35 -13.88
CA ALA A 178 2.91 -18.61 -14.14
C ALA A 178 4.42 -18.46 -14.45
N THR A 179 4.86 -17.33 -14.98
CA THR A 179 6.28 -17.08 -15.24
C THR A 179 7.08 -16.85 -13.95
N ARG A 180 6.42 -16.55 -12.85
CA ARG A 180 7.04 -16.26 -11.55
C ARG A 180 7.00 -17.43 -10.60
N ILE A 181 5.91 -18.23 -10.63
CA ILE A 181 5.69 -19.33 -9.67
C ILE A 181 5.45 -20.71 -10.36
N GLY A 182 5.64 -20.81 -11.67
CA GLY A 182 5.34 -22.00 -12.47
C GLY A 182 3.87 -22.09 -12.86
N SER A 183 3.54 -22.94 -13.85
CA SER A 183 2.15 -23.16 -14.26
C SER A 183 1.32 -23.75 -13.12
N TYR A 184 0.03 -23.41 -13.05
CA TYR A 184 -0.87 -23.99 -12.04
C TYR A 184 -0.99 -25.50 -12.16
N GLN A 185 -0.91 -26.00 -13.37
CA GLN A 185 -1.02 -27.45 -13.62
C GLN A 185 0.19 -28.23 -13.09
N GLU A 186 1.39 -27.69 -13.19
CA GLU A 186 2.65 -28.35 -12.80
C GLU A 186 3.06 -28.04 -11.36
N HIS A 187 2.67 -26.87 -10.85
CA HIS A 187 3.07 -26.34 -9.55
C HIS A 187 1.88 -25.79 -8.75
N PRO A 188 0.80 -26.58 -8.54
CA PRO A 188 -0.39 -26.08 -7.83
C PRO A 188 -0.08 -25.60 -6.40
N GLU A 189 0.89 -26.20 -5.73
CA GLU A 189 1.31 -25.80 -4.39
C GLU A 189 1.87 -24.36 -4.33
N ASN A 190 2.51 -23.89 -5.40
CA ASN A 190 3.02 -22.50 -5.45
C ASN A 190 1.85 -21.51 -5.50
N TRP A 191 0.78 -21.86 -6.21
CA TRP A 191 -0.43 -21.03 -6.30
C TRP A 191 -1.21 -21.05 -5.00
N GLU A 192 -1.33 -22.22 -4.36
CA GLU A 192 -1.95 -22.36 -3.03
C GLU A 192 -1.19 -21.52 -1.99
N ASN A 193 0.13 -21.65 -1.95
CA ASN A 193 0.98 -20.94 -0.99
C ASN A 193 1.04 -19.42 -1.24
N ASN A 194 0.73 -18.94 -2.44
CA ASN A 194 0.75 -17.54 -2.79
C ASN A 194 -0.64 -16.91 -2.98
N SER A 195 -1.72 -17.61 -2.65
CA SER A 195 -3.08 -17.04 -2.60
C SER A 195 -3.40 -16.58 -1.18
N VAL A 196 -3.69 -15.28 -1.00
CA VAL A 196 -3.97 -14.66 0.32
C VAL A 196 -5.01 -15.45 1.11
N ILE A 197 -6.08 -15.88 0.44
CA ILE A 197 -7.16 -16.64 1.07
C ILE A 197 -6.68 -17.94 1.75
N ASN A 198 -5.58 -18.52 1.28
CA ASN A 198 -5.01 -19.73 1.88
C ASN A 198 -4.01 -19.46 3.00
N LEU A 199 -3.55 -18.20 3.15
CA LEU A 199 -2.57 -17.81 4.16
C LEU A 199 -3.19 -17.40 5.49
N THR A 200 -4.52 -17.33 5.60
CA THR A 200 -5.20 -16.85 6.81
C THR A 200 -4.85 -17.65 8.07
N HIS A 201 -4.47 -18.92 7.92
CA HIS A 201 -4.00 -19.78 9.02
C HIS A 201 -2.69 -19.33 9.66
N LEU A 202 -1.93 -18.44 9.01
CA LEU A 202 -0.69 -17.86 9.55
C LEU A 202 -0.95 -16.65 10.45
N LEU A 203 -2.17 -16.09 10.41
CA LEU A 203 -2.52 -14.92 11.21
C LEU A 203 -2.55 -15.28 12.69
N LYS A 204 -1.75 -14.55 13.48
CA LYS A 204 -1.77 -14.67 14.93
C LYS A 204 -2.87 -13.77 15.50
N PRO A 205 -3.47 -14.11 16.64
CA PRO A 205 -4.46 -13.24 17.29
C PRO A 205 -3.92 -11.83 17.48
N ASP A 206 -4.72 -10.82 17.12
CA ASP A 206 -4.44 -9.38 17.29
C ASP A 206 -3.11 -8.89 16.70
N SER A 207 -2.55 -9.65 15.74
CA SER A 207 -1.24 -9.32 15.18
C SER A 207 -1.31 -8.35 14.02
N LEU A 208 -2.43 -8.26 13.30
CA LEU A 208 -2.55 -7.48 12.07
C LEU A 208 -3.92 -6.77 12.01
N ASN A 209 -3.89 -5.44 11.86
CA ASN A 209 -5.08 -4.68 11.50
C ASN A 209 -5.29 -4.76 9.98
N ILE A 210 -6.46 -5.20 9.56
CA ILE A 210 -6.73 -5.52 8.15
C ILE A 210 -7.88 -4.67 7.63
N ILE A 211 -7.66 -4.01 6.49
CA ILE A 211 -8.70 -3.34 5.70
C ILE A 211 -8.57 -3.74 4.23
N PHE A 212 -9.66 -4.10 3.57
CA PHE A 212 -9.63 -4.29 2.12
C PHE A 212 -10.98 -3.96 1.49
N ASP A 213 -10.93 -3.69 0.19
CA ASP A 213 -12.12 -3.31 -0.55
C ASP A 213 -12.04 -3.72 -2.02
N CYS A 214 -13.21 -3.86 -2.66
CA CYS A 214 -13.31 -4.15 -4.07
C CYS A 214 -14.57 -3.54 -4.66
N GLY A 215 -14.47 -3.03 -5.89
CA GLY A 215 -15.61 -2.55 -6.63
C GLY A 215 -16.55 -3.69 -7.03
N SER A 216 -17.87 -3.49 -6.91
CA SER A 216 -18.85 -4.54 -7.23
C SER A 216 -18.90 -4.97 -8.71
N GLU A 217 -18.25 -4.20 -9.59
CA GLU A 217 -18.11 -4.47 -11.03
C GLU A 217 -16.68 -4.91 -11.40
N ASP A 218 -15.83 -5.16 -10.40
CA ASP A 218 -14.44 -5.58 -10.57
C ASP A 218 -14.36 -7.09 -10.82
N PHE A 219 -13.50 -7.54 -11.70
CA PHE A 219 -13.30 -8.97 -11.96
C PHE A 219 -12.70 -9.74 -10.77
N PHE A 220 -12.09 -9.03 -9.79
CA PHE A 220 -11.65 -9.62 -8.52
C PHE A 220 -12.71 -9.56 -7.41
N TYR A 221 -13.92 -9.08 -7.70
CA TYR A 221 -14.95 -8.90 -6.67
C TYR A 221 -15.27 -10.19 -5.92
N GLU A 222 -15.51 -11.28 -6.65
CA GLU A 222 -15.86 -12.57 -6.07
C GLU A 222 -14.77 -13.12 -5.12
N VAL A 223 -13.50 -13.07 -5.53
CA VAL A 223 -12.40 -13.57 -4.68
C VAL A 223 -12.21 -12.72 -3.42
N ASN A 224 -12.49 -11.41 -3.47
CA ASN A 224 -12.49 -10.54 -2.30
C ASN A 224 -13.68 -10.84 -1.36
N CYS A 225 -14.87 -11.09 -1.89
CA CYS A 225 -16.01 -11.55 -1.09
C CYS A 225 -15.74 -12.90 -0.41
N ASN A 226 -15.07 -13.82 -1.11
CA ASN A 226 -14.70 -15.14 -0.56
C ASN A 226 -13.68 -14.99 0.58
N LEU A 227 -12.69 -14.10 0.45
CA LEU A 227 -11.75 -13.81 1.53
C LEU A 227 -12.48 -13.22 2.74
N HIS A 228 -13.38 -12.24 2.54
CA HIS A 228 -14.20 -11.66 3.60
C HIS A 228 -15.00 -12.74 4.35
N ALA A 229 -15.71 -13.58 3.62
CA ALA A 229 -16.49 -14.67 4.21
C ALA A 229 -15.63 -15.65 5.02
N LYS A 230 -14.41 -15.95 4.53
CA LYS A 230 -13.47 -16.83 5.22
C LYS A 230 -12.97 -16.18 6.52
N LEU A 231 -12.53 -14.93 6.49
CA LEU A 231 -12.05 -14.20 7.67
C LEU A 231 -13.15 -14.10 8.74
N LEU A 232 -14.40 -13.84 8.35
CA LEU A 232 -15.55 -13.89 9.28
C LEU A 232 -15.73 -15.26 9.91
N LYS A 233 -15.66 -16.31 9.11
CA LYS A 233 -15.79 -17.70 9.59
C LYS A 233 -14.68 -18.09 10.57
N GLU A 234 -13.47 -17.58 10.35
CA GLU A 234 -12.30 -17.83 11.20
C GLU A 234 -12.21 -16.88 12.41
N GLY A 235 -13.15 -15.94 12.53
CA GLY A 235 -13.19 -14.96 13.63
C GLY A 235 -12.04 -13.94 13.59
N ILE A 236 -11.47 -13.67 12.40
CA ILE A 236 -10.38 -12.72 12.21
C ILE A 236 -10.96 -11.32 12.01
N PRO A 237 -10.65 -10.34 12.90
CA PRO A 237 -11.12 -8.98 12.78
C PRO A 237 -10.58 -8.30 11.51
N HIS A 238 -11.45 -7.67 10.75
CA HIS A 238 -11.08 -6.91 9.55
C HIS A 238 -12.18 -5.95 9.12
N GLU A 239 -11.82 -4.95 8.34
CA GLU A 239 -12.79 -4.10 7.63
C GLU A 239 -12.84 -4.50 6.16
N PHE A 240 -14.05 -4.70 5.63
CA PHE A 240 -14.31 -4.96 4.22
C PHE A 240 -15.34 -3.99 3.67
N TYR A 241 -15.01 -3.31 2.58
CA TYR A 241 -15.92 -2.41 1.88
C TYR A 241 -16.18 -2.87 0.45
N SER A 242 -17.46 -3.06 0.14
CA SER A 242 -17.95 -3.22 -1.23
C SER A 242 -18.62 -1.92 -1.67
N ARG A 243 -18.17 -1.35 -2.79
CA ARG A 243 -18.71 -0.10 -3.35
C ARG A 243 -18.97 -0.28 -4.85
N PRO A 244 -19.92 0.47 -5.46
CA PRO A 244 -20.03 0.55 -6.91
C PRO A 244 -18.71 0.98 -7.53
N GLY A 245 -18.32 0.33 -8.62
CA GLY A 245 -17.09 0.62 -9.36
C GLY A 245 -16.39 -0.62 -9.87
N SER A 246 -15.43 -0.44 -10.75
CA SER A 246 -14.70 -1.47 -11.46
C SER A 246 -13.19 -1.31 -11.29
N HIS A 247 -12.40 -2.18 -11.91
CA HIS A 247 -10.93 -2.25 -11.79
C HIS A 247 -10.25 -1.06 -12.47
N ASN A 248 -10.29 0.13 -11.86
CA ASN A 248 -9.73 1.36 -12.45
C ASN A 248 -9.33 2.40 -11.41
N TRP A 249 -8.57 3.39 -11.87
CA TRP A 249 -8.06 4.48 -11.04
C TRP A 249 -9.14 5.31 -10.34
N THR A 250 -10.32 5.48 -10.92
CA THR A 250 -11.43 6.20 -10.26
C THR A 250 -11.82 5.53 -8.97
N TYR A 251 -11.91 4.21 -8.97
CA TYR A 251 -12.19 3.42 -7.77
C TYR A 251 -11.04 3.50 -6.77
N TRP A 252 -9.81 3.24 -7.22
CA TRP A 252 -8.63 3.17 -6.33
C TRP A 252 -8.30 4.50 -5.65
N LEU A 253 -8.45 5.64 -6.36
CA LEU A 253 -8.26 6.97 -5.78
C LEU A 253 -9.31 7.32 -4.71
N ASN A 254 -10.48 6.74 -4.77
CA ASN A 254 -11.46 6.85 -3.71
C ASN A 254 -11.11 5.93 -2.54
N SER A 255 -10.77 4.68 -2.83
CA SER A 255 -10.46 3.64 -1.84
C SER A 255 -9.28 4.02 -0.93
N ILE A 256 -8.17 4.50 -1.49
CA ILE A 256 -6.95 4.82 -0.71
C ILE A 256 -7.21 5.83 0.41
N LYS A 257 -8.18 6.72 0.29
CA LYS A 257 -8.55 7.69 1.32
C LYS A 257 -9.07 7.00 2.58
N TYR A 258 -9.89 5.95 2.42
CA TYR A 258 -10.43 5.18 3.54
C TYR A 258 -9.36 4.31 4.19
N GLN A 259 -8.45 3.75 3.39
CA GLN A 259 -7.36 2.94 3.92
C GLN A 259 -6.36 3.79 4.71
N VAL A 260 -5.98 4.97 4.21
CA VAL A 260 -5.08 5.88 4.96
C VAL A 260 -5.74 6.38 6.24
N LEU A 261 -7.04 6.70 6.24
CA LEU A 261 -7.79 7.04 7.46
C LEU A 261 -7.74 5.88 8.47
N PHE A 262 -8.04 4.65 8.03
CA PHE A 262 -7.98 3.47 8.88
C PHE A 262 -6.59 3.28 9.49
N PHE A 263 -5.53 3.39 8.70
CA PHE A 263 -4.16 3.27 9.20
C PHE A 263 -3.79 4.39 10.17
N SER A 264 -4.19 5.63 9.88
CA SER A 264 -3.99 6.77 10.79
C SER A 264 -4.61 6.52 12.16
N ASP A 265 -5.84 5.98 12.21
CA ASP A 265 -6.51 5.61 13.45
C ASP A 265 -5.78 4.47 14.19
N CYS A 266 -5.26 3.48 13.45
CA CYS A 266 -4.46 2.40 14.04
C CYS A 266 -3.16 2.93 14.64
N PHE A 267 -2.44 3.77 13.90
CA PHE A 267 -1.20 4.40 14.37
C PHE A 267 -1.44 5.26 15.63
N ALA A 268 -2.47 6.09 15.62
CA ALA A 268 -2.81 6.92 16.78
C ALA A 268 -3.12 6.08 18.02
N LYS A 269 -3.85 4.98 17.87
CA LYS A 269 -4.16 4.05 18.98
C LYS A 269 -2.91 3.33 19.51
N ALA A 270 -1.98 2.99 18.64
CA ALA A 270 -0.73 2.32 19.04
C ALA A 270 0.18 3.28 19.81
N LEU A 271 0.40 4.48 19.28
CA LEU A 271 1.27 5.50 19.89
C LEU A 271 0.71 6.12 21.17
N ALA A 272 -0.60 6.07 21.39
CA ALA A 272 -1.22 6.55 22.64
C ALA A 272 -1.08 5.56 23.82
N LYS A 273 -0.57 4.34 23.59
CA LYS A 273 -0.37 3.31 24.62
C LYS A 273 1.05 3.30 25.21
N GLU A 274 1.94 4.09 24.63
CA GLU A 274 3.31 4.34 25.13
C GLU A 274 3.34 5.59 26.03
#